data_c3f8e14814cde46f20e88e5a84b66b69
#
_entry.id   c3f8e14814cde46f20e88e5a84b66b69
#
_cell.length_a   1.000
_cell.length_b   1.000
_cell.length_c   1.000
_cell.angle_alpha   90.00
_cell.angle_beta   90.00
_cell.angle_gamma   90.00
#
_symmetry.space_group_name_H-M   'P 1'
#
loop_
_entity.id
_entity.type
_entity.pdbx_description
1 polymer ?
#
loop_
_entity_poly.entity_id
_entity_poly.type
_entity_poly.pdbx_seq_one_letter_code
_entity_poly.pdbx_strand_id
1 'polypeptide(L)'
;MSEITVRPMMPEDWTAVSKIYLEGIATEHATFQTNCPPYTAWDASHTRECRLVVLDDGVVAGWAALHRVDPRWCYRGVAEVSIYVGEKFRGKGLGYHLLTALCREAEQAGYWTLQSTVLQDNAPSRGLHLKCGFRVVGRRERIARDCHGRWLEIGRAHV
;
A
#
# COMPACT_ATOMS: atom_id res chain seq x y z
N MET A 1 -18.65 18.01 7.26
CA MET A 1 -17.38 17.26 7.34
C MET A 1 -17.64 15.79 7.04
N SER A 2 -16.74 15.18 6.26
CA SER A 2 -16.85 13.77 5.92
C SER A 2 -16.52 12.90 7.14
N GLU A 3 -17.26 11.83 7.32
CA GLU A 3 -16.93 10.82 8.32
C GLU A 3 -15.91 9.83 7.74
N ILE A 4 -14.74 9.78 8.34
CA ILE A 4 -13.67 8.89 7.92
C ILE A 4 -13.57 7.72 8.90
N THR A 5 -13.71 6.50 8.38
CA THR A 5 -13.58 5.28 9.18
C THR A 5 -12.61 4.31 8.53
N VAL A 6 -11.93 3.51 9.35
CA VAL A 6 -11.05 2.43 8.88
C VAL A 6 -11.57 1.14 9.49
N ARG A 7 -11.71 0.12 8.67
CA ARG A 7 -12.16 -1.20 9.11
C ARG A 7 -11.44 -2.31 8.35
N PRO A 8 -11.52 -3.56 8.85
CA PRO A 8 -10.99 -4.70 8.08
C PRO A 8 -11.68 -4.82 6.71
N MET A 9 -10.89 -5.21 5.72
CA MET A 9 -11.38 -5.48 4.37
C MET A 9 -12.22 -6.75 4.35
N MET A 10 -13.35 -6.69 3.67
CA MET A 10 -14.24 -7.83 3.45
C MET A 10 -14.16 -8.27 1.98
N PRO A 11 -14.47 -9.53 1.65
CA PRO A 11 -14.47 -9.97 0.25
C PRO A 11 -15.35 -9.12 -0.66
N GLU A 12 -16.45 -8.60 -0.14
CA GLU A 12 -17.39 -7.75 -0.86
C GLU A 12 -16.78 -6.40 -1.28
N ASP A 13 -15.69 -6.00 -0.63
CA ASP A 13 -14.98 -4.76 -0.95
C ASP A 13 -14.15 -4.86 -2.23
N TRP A 14 -13.94 -6.07 -2.76
CA TRP A 14 -13.03 -6.31 -3.87
C TRP A 14 -13.35 -5.45 -5.11
N THR A 15 -14.63 -5.26 -5.42
CA THR A 15 -15.01 -4.41 -6.57
C THR A 15 -14.44 -3.00 -6.44
N ALA A 16 -14.56 -2.40 -5.26
CA ALA A 16 -14.01 -1.07 -5.00
C ALA A 16 -12.47 -1.10 -4.91
N VAL A 17 -11.92 -2.12 -4.25
CA VAL A 17 -10.46 -2.30 -4.09
C VAL A 17 -9.78 -2.44 -5.45
N SER A 18 -10.32 -3.30 -6.33
CA SER A 18 -9.74 -3.50 -7.66
C SER A 18 -9.81 -2.24 -8.52
N LYS A 19 -10.90 -1.49 -8.42
CA LYS A 19 -11.04 -0.21 -9.12
C LYS A 19 -9.98 0.80 -8.67
N ILE A 20 -9.78 0.92 -7.35
CA ILE A 20 -8.76 1.81 -6.77
C ILE A 20 -7.36 1.38 -7.19
N TYR A 21 -7.11 0.07 -7.22
CA TYR A 21 -5.84 -0.48 -7.69
C TYR A 21 -5.58 -0.07 -9.14
N LEU A 22 -6.58 -0.22 -10.01
CA LEU A 22 -6.48 0.17 -11.42
C LEU A 22 -6.24 1.68 -11.58
N GLU A 23 -6.86 2.50 -10.75
CA GLU A 23 -6.59 3.95 -10.75
C GLU A 23 -5.13 4.25 -10.41
N GLY A 24 -4.56 3.51 -9.46
CA GLY A 24 -3.13 3.62 -9.12
C GLY A 24 -2.22 3.21 -10.27
N ILE A 25 -2.55 2.08 -10.91
CA ILE A 25 -1.81 1.60 -12.09
C ILE A 25 -1.83 2.67 -13.21
N ALA A 26 -2.99 3.30 -13.42
CA ALA A 26 -3.16 4.30 -14.47
C ALA A 26 -2.29 5.55 -14.27
N THR A 27 -1.85 5.83 -13.04
CA THR A 27 -0.94 6.97 -12.79
C THR A 27 0.47 6.73 -13.35
N GLU A 28 0.86 5.46 -13.53
CA GLU A 28 2.22 5.03 -13.90
C GLU A 28 3.30 5.38 -12.88
N HIS A 29 2.91 5.89 -11.70
CA HIS A 29 3.84 6.32 -10.65
C HIS A 29 3.70 5.52 -9.36
N ALA A 30 2.69 4.66 -9.25
CA ALA A 30 2.39 3.93 -8.02
C ALA A 30 3.00 2.52 -7.99
N THR A 31 3.13 1.88 -9.14
CA THR A 31 3.56 0.49 -9.25
C THR A 31 4.12 0.18 -10.63
N PHE A 32 4.94 -0.89 -10.72
CA PHE A 32 5.34 -1.46 -12.02
C PHE A 32 4.26 -2.37 -12.62
N GLN A 33 3.24 -2.74 -11.85
CA GLN A 33 2.14 -3.57 -12.34
C GLN A 33 1.37 -2.83 -13.44
N THR A 34 0.98 -3.57 -14.48
CA THR A 34 0.17 -3.04 -15.59
C THR A 34 -1.25 -3.55 -15.57
N ASN A 35 -1.54 -4.59 -14.80
CA ASN A 35 -2.86 -5.19 -14.69
C ASN A 35 -3.20 -5.48 -13.22
N CYS A 36 -4.47 -5.33 -12.86
CA CYS A 36 -4.96 -5.78 -11.57
C CYS A 36 -5.18 -7.30 -11.61
N PRO A 37 -4.60 -8.07 -10.69
CA PRO A 37 -4.85 -9.51 -10.63
C PRO A 37 -6.29 -9.81 -10.25
N PRO A 38 -6.80 -11.01 -10.54
CA PRO A 38 -8.08 -11.45 -9.99
C PRO A 38 -8.00 -11.60 -8.46
N TYR A 39 -9.15 -11.55 -7.79
CA TYR A 39 -9.20 -11.62 -6.32
C TYR A 39 -8.45 -12.82 -5.75
N THR A 40 -8.59 -13.99 -6.37
CA THR A 40 -7.94 -15.20 -5.88
C THR A 40 -6.42 -15.08 -5.86
N ALA A 41 -5.83 -14.46 -6.87
CA ALA A 41 -4.37 -14.23 -6.94
C ALA A 41 -3.95 -13.17 -5.92
N TRP A 42 -4.72 -12.09 -5.80
CA TRP A 42 -4.47 -11.04 -4.81
C TRP A 42 -4.54 -11.60 -3.38
N ASP A 43 -5.58 -12.39 -3.10
CA ASP A 43 -5.79 -13.02 -1.79
C ASP A 43 -4.61 -13.93 -1.41
N ALA A 44 -4.14 -14.73 -2.36
CA ALA A 44 -3.01 -15.63 -2.14
C ALA A 44 -1.68 -14.92 -1.89
N SER A 45 -1.50 -13.72 -2.46
CA SER A 45 -0.24 -12.98 -2.38
C SER A 45 -0.13 -12.05 -1.17
N HIS A 46 -1.22 -11.84 -0.45
CA HIS A 46 -1.24 -10.94 0.71
C HIS A 46 -1.54 -11.70 2.00
N THR A 47 -1.08 -11.17 3.13
CA THR A 47 -1.37 -11.77 4.43
C THR A 47 -2.87 -11.69 4.72
N ARG A 48 -3.38 -12.62 5.50
CA ARG A 48 -4.82 -12.63 5.88
C ARG A 48 -5.13 -11.55 6.89
N GLU A 49 -4.22 -11.31 7.82
CA GLU A 49 -4.32 -10.23 8.78
C GLU A 49 -3.89 -8.89 8.15
N CYS A 50 -4.27 -7.80 8.76
CA CYS A 50 -3.85 -6.45 8.37
C CYS A 50 -4.27 -6.08 6.94
N ARG A 51 -5.51 -6.41 6.59
CA ARG A 51 -6.16 -5.95 5.36
C ARG A 51 -7.19 -4.90 5.75
N LEU A 52 -6.99 -3.67 5.35
CA LEU A 52 -7.82 -2.55 5.77
C LEU A 52 -8.38 -1.79 4.58
N VAL A 53 -9.56 -1.24 4.78
CA VAL A 53 -10.13 -0.22 3.89
C VAL A 53 -10.42 1.04 4.68
N VAL A 54 -10.26 2.18 4.04
CA VAL A 54 -10.69 3.47 4.59
C VAL A 54 -11.94 3.90 3.84
N LEU A 55 -12.92 4.39 4.60
CA LEU A 55 -14.20 4.84 4.05
C LEU A 55 -14.35 6.34 4.28
N ASP A 56 -14.89 7.00 3.26
CA ASP A 56 -15.29 8.40 3.32
C ASP A 56 -16.81 8.42 3.17
N ASP A 57 -17.51 8.79 4.26
CA ASP A 57 -18.98 8.75 4.35
C ASP A 57 -19.57 7.40 3.87
N GLY A 58 -18.97 6.30 4.33
CA GLY A 58 -19.45 4.96 4.03
C GLY A 58 -19.03 4.39 2.68
N VAL A 59 -18.30 5.16 1.87
CA VAL A 59 -17.79 4.72 0.56
C VAL A 59 -16.33 4.31 0.67
N VAL A 60 -15.98 3.13 0.17
CA VAL A 60 -14.58 2.66 0.16
C VAL A 60 -13.73 3.62 -0.68
N ALA A 61 -12.79 4.28 -0.04
CA ALA A 61 -11.95 5.32 -0.62
C ALA A 61 -10.49 4.90 -0.79
N GLY A 62 -10.07 3.84 -0.12
CA GLY A 62 -8.70 3.35 -0.20
C GLY A 62 -8.57 1.99 0.47
N TRP A 63 -7.43 1.34 0.22
CA TRP A 63 -7.12 0.05 0.84
C TRP A 63 -5.64 -0.08 1.15
N ALA A 64 -5.32 -0.93 2.11
CA ALA A 64 -3.96 -1.28 2.45
C ALA A 64 -3.88 -2.74 2.86
N ALA A 65 -2.78 -3.37 2.56
CA ALA A 65 -2.52 -4.75 2.90
C ALA A 65 -1.01 -4.99 3.01
N LEU A 66 -0.66 -6.17 3.52
CA LEU A 66 0.73 -6.58 3.69
C LEU A 66 1.02 -7.82 2.86
N HIS A 67 2.25 -7.94 2.39
CA HIS A 67 2.74 -9.21 1.86
C HIS A 67 4.10 -9.54 2.48
N ARG A 68 4.38 -10.84 2.57
CA ARG A 68 5.63 -11.31 3.16
C ARG A 68 6.79 -11.01 2.23
N VAL A 69 7.90 -10.61 2.84
CA VAL A 69 9.11 -10.25 2.10
C VAL A 69 9.96 -11.48 1.81
N ASP A 70 9.94 -12.44 2.72
CA ASP A 70 10.80 -13.62 2.63
C ASP A 70 10.13 -14.78 3.40
N PRO A 71 10.10 -16.01 2.86
CA PRO A 71 9.44 -17.14 3.51
C PRO A 71 10.20 -17.71 4.70
N ARG A 72 11.46 -17.35 4.89
CA ARG A 72 12.27 -17.89 5.99
C ARG A 72 11.73 -17.43 7.34
N TRP A 73 11.82 -18.32 8.33
CA TRP A 73 11.30 -18.06 9.67
C TRP A 73 11.86 -16.79 10.32
N CYS A 74 13.14 -16.51 10.08
CA CYS A 74 13.80 -15.33 10.66
C CYS A 74 13.20 -14.00 10.18
N TYR A 75 12.47 -14.00 9.04
CA TYR A 75 11.78 -12.82 8.49
C TYR A 75 10.28 -12.81 8.76
N ARG A 76 9.78 -13.68 9.63
CA ARG A 76 8.32 -13.80 9.87
C ARG A 76 7.66 -12.51 10.38
N GLY A 77 8.42 -11.62 11.00
CA GLY A 77 7.93 -10.35 11.50
C GLY A 77 8.14 -9.16 10.56
N VAL A 78 8.54 -9.42 9.31
CA VAL A 78 8.78 -8.39 8.31
C VAL A 78 7.76 -8.51 7.20
N ALA A 79 7.11 -7.41 6.86
CA ALA A 79 6.16 -7.37 5.76
C ALA A 79 6.30 -6.08 4.96
N GLU A 80 5.86 -6.13 3.72
CA GLU A 80 5.86 -4.97 2.84
C GLU A 80 4.44 -4.43 2.69
N VAL A 81 4.33 -3.11 2.72
CA VAL A 81 3.06 -2.39 2.65
C VAL A 81 2.65 -2.18 1.20
N SER A 82 1.36 -2.43 0.92
CA SER A 82 0.68 -1.93 -0.28
C SER A 82 -0.42 -0.99 0.19
N ILE A 83 -0.46 0.23 -0.34
CA ILE A 83 -1.47 1.23 0.02
C ILE A 83 -1.87 2.04 -1.21
N TYR A 84 -3.18 2.18 -1.39
CA TYR A 84 -3.76 2.90 -2.52
C TYR A 84 -4.97 3.69 -2.06
N VAL A 85 -5.07 4.94 -2.52
CA VAL A 85 -6.22 5.81 -2.29
C VAL A 85 -6.86 6.14 -3.63
N GLY A 86 -8.19 6.06 -3.70
CA GLY A 86 -8.94 6.33 -4.91
C GLY A 86 -8.72 7.76 -5.41
N GLU A 87 -8.75 7.92 -6.73
CA GLU A 87 -8.46 9.19 -7.39
C GLU A 87 -9.30 10.35 -6.83
N LYS A 88 -10.60 10.12 -6.64
CA LYS A 88 -11.54 11.14 -6.14
C LYS A 88 -11.31 11.51 -4.67
N PHE A 89 -10.55 10.69 -3.95
CA PHE A 89 -10.39 10.83 -2.51
C PHE A 89 -8.99 11.30 -2.11
N ARG A 90 -8.12 11.58 -3.08
CA ARG A 90 -6.76 12.03 -2.82
C ARG A 90 -6.72 13.44 -2.26
N GLY A 91 -5.68 13.74 -1.48
CA GLY A 91 -5.49 15.07 -0.90
C GLY A 91 -6.35 15.39 0.31
N LYS A 92 -7.03 14.39 0.90
CA LYS A 92 -7.92 14.56 2.05
C LYS A 92 -7.40 13.93 3.34
N GLY A 93 -6.17 13.44 3.34
CA GLY A 93 -5.58 12.81 4.53
C GLY A 93 -6.00 11.36 4.76
N LEU A 94 -6.71 10.73 3.83
CA LEU A 94 -7.19 9.35 3.99
C LEU A 94 -6.05 8.35 4.06
N GLY A 95 -4.99 8.56 3.27
CA GLY A 95 -3.80 7.73 3.32
C GLY A 95 -3.13 7.73 4.69
N TYR A 96 -3.10 8.87 5.35
CA TYR A 96 -2.55 8.98 6.70
C TYR A 96 -3.35 8.14 7.71
N HIS A 97 -4.67 8.24 7.68
CA HIS A 97 -5.53 7.43 8.55
C HIS A 97 -5.32 5.94 8.30
N LEU A 98 -5.26 5.56 7.04
CA LEU A 98 -5.14 4.17 6.61
C LEU A 98 -3.77 3.58 7.01
N LEU A 99 -2.68 4.28 6.69
CA LEU A 99 -1.33 3.79 6.98
C LEU A 99 -1.05 3.76 8.48
N THR A 100 -1.53 4.74 9.22
CA THR A 100 -1.39 4.76 10.69
C THR A 100 -2.13 3.58 11.31
N ALA A 101 -3.34 3.28 10.85
CA ALA A 101 -4.11 2.12 11.32
C ALA A 101 -3.39 0.81 10.96
N LEU A 102 -2.85 0.72 9.76
CA LEU A 102 -2.11 -0.46 9.32
C LEU A 102 -0.90 -0.74 10.19
N CYS A 103 -0.12 0.29 10.52
CA CYS A 103 1.05 0.15 11.38
C CYS A 103 0.64 -0.38 12.77
N ARG A 104 -0.45 0.14 13.32
CA ARG A 104 -0.97 -0.29 14.63
C ARG A 104 -1.44 -1.75 14.58
N GLU A 105 -2.21 -2.11 13.58
CA GLU A 105 -2.69 -3.48 13.39
C GLU A 105 -1.54 -4.46 13.20
N ALA A 106 -0.53 -4.08 12.44
CA ALA A 106 0.64 -4.91 12.19
C ALA A 106 1.43 -5.17 13.47
N GLU A 107 1.62 -4.14 14.30
CA GLU A 107 2.29 -4.29 15.58
C GLU A 107 1.54 -5.27 16.48
N GLN A 108 0.21 -5.15 16.56
CA GLN A 108 -0.63 -6.06 17.34
C GLN A 108 -0.60 -7.49 16.78
N ALA A 109 -0.42 -7.66 15.48
CA ALA A 109 -0.33 -8.96 14.83
C ALA A 109 1.06 -9.61 14.96
N GLY A 110 2.03 -8.92 15.58
CA GLY A 110 3.36 -9.46 15.85
C GLY A 110 4.42 -9.11 14.81
N TYR A 111 4.13 -8.21 13.87
CA TYR A 111 5.15 -7.70 12.96
C TYR A 111 6.07 -6.72 13.68
N TRP A 112 7.37 -6.84 13.48
CA TRP A 112 8.36 -5.95 14.08
C TRP A 112 8.93 -4.93 13.11
N THR A 113 8.77 -5.15 11.78
CA THR A 113 9.21 -4.19 10.77
C THR A 113 8.26 -4.21 9.59
N LEU A 114 7.79 -3.04 9.20
CA LEU A 114 7.12 -2.84 7.92
C LEU A 114 8.06 -2.09 7.00
N GLN A 115 8.18 -2.56 5.77
CA GLN A 115 8.93 -1.85 4.74
C GLN A 115 8.01 -1.43 3.62
N SER A 116 8.44 -0.43 2.88
CA SER A 116 7.71 0.06 1.72
C SER A 116 8.69 0.29 0.58
N THR A 117 8.24 -0.05 -0.61
CA THR A 117 8.96 0.23 -1.85
C THR A 117 8.14 1.28 -2.59
N VAL A 118 8.72 2.46 -2.76
CA VAL A 118 8.04 3.61 -3.35
C VAL A 118 8.80 4.05 -4.59
N LEU A 119 8.09 4.19 -5.72
CA LEU A 119 8.70 4.71 -6.94
C LEU A 119 9.16 6.14 -6.70
N GLN A 120 10.33 6.49 -7.24
CA GLN A 120 10.99 7.77 -6.96
C GLN A 120 10.13 8.97 -7.35
N ASP A 121 9.37 8.86 -8.43
CA ASP A 121 8.50 9.93 -8.90
C ASP A 121 7.13 9.99 -8.22
N ASN A 122 6.89 9.12 -7.22
CA ASN A 122 5.67 9.15 -6.41
C ASN A 122 5.89 9.99 -5.14
N ALA A 123 5.99 11.29 -5.30
CA ALA A 123 6.22 12.22 -4.20
C ALA A 123 5.13 12.19 -3.12
N PRO A 124 3.83 12.11 -3.46
CA PRO A 124 2.78 12.01 -2.43
C PRO A 124 2.94 10.79 -1.52
N SER A 125 3.29 9.63 -2.07
CA SER A 125 3.52 8.42 -1.29
C SER A 125 4.74 8.53 -0.40
N ARG A 126 5.84 9.11 -0.89
CA ARG A 126 7.02 9.35 -0.07
C ARG A 126 6.70 10.24 1.13
N GLY A 127 6.00 11.34 0.89
CA GLY A 127 5.59 12.25 1.96
C GLY A 127 4.68 11.58 2.98
N LEU A 128 3.73 10.75 2.52
CA LEU A 128 2.84 9.99 3.37
C LEU A 128 3.61 9.04 4.30
N HIS A 129 4.53 8.27 3.76
CA HIS A 129 5.33 7.33 4.54
C HIS A 129 6.16 8.04 5.60
N LEU A 130 6.83 9.14 5.24
CA LEU A 130 7.60 9.94 6.20
C LEU A 130 6.72 10.49 7.32
N LYS A 131 5.53 10.97 6.99
CA LYS A 131 4.58 11.49 7.97
C LYS A 131 4.10 10.41 8.93
N CYS A 132 4.04 9.16 8.50
CA CYS A 132 3.65 8.02 9.34
C CYS A 132 4.83 7.40 10.11
N GLY A 133 5.99 8.02 10.09
CA GLY A 133 7.16 7.57 10.87
C GLY A 133 8.10 6.63 10.12
N PHE A 134 7.89 6.40 8.84
CA PHE A 134 8.81 5.61 8.04
C PHE A 134 10.11 6.39 7.82
N ARG A 135 11.21 5.67 7.86
CA ARG A 135 12.56 6.21 7.65
C ARG A 135 13.08 5.73 6.29
N VAL A 136 13.66 6.64 5.53
CA VAL A 136 14.31 6.27 4.26
C VAL A 136 15.52 5.38 4.56
N VAL A 137 15.53 4.20 3.97
CA VAL A 137 16.65 3.25 4.11
C VAL A 137 17.65 3.46 2.99
N GLY A 138 17.17 3.77 1.81
CA GLY A 138 18.02 3.98 0.66
C GLY A 138 17.22 4.07 -0.64
N ARG A 139 17.94 4.24 -1.73
CA ARG A 139 17.39 4.33 -3.07
C ARG A 139 18.09 3.33 -3.98
N ARG A 140 17.32 2.58 -4.75
CA ARG A 140 17.85 1.59 -5.69
C ARG A 140 17.73 2.16 -7.09
N GLU A 141 18.86 2.41 -7.70
CA GLU A 141 18.93 2.94 -9.05
C GLU A 141 18.86 1.83 -10.08
N ARG A 142 18.16 2.10 -11.17
CA ARG A 142 18.11 1.23 -12.36
C ARG A 142 17.75 -0.23 -12.01
N ILE A 143 16.84 -0.40 -11.05
CA ILE A 143 16.45 -1.74 -10.59
C ILE A 143 15.40 -2.37 -11.50
N ALA A 144 14.53 -1.57 -12.10
CA ALA A 144 13.47 -2.07 -12.97
C ALA A 144 13.06 -1.02 -13.99
N ARG A 145 12.44 -1.51 -15.07
CA ARG A 145 11.86 -0.64 -16.10
C ARG A 145 10.34 -0.67 -16.03
N ASP A 146 9.71 0.45 -16.34
CA ASP A 146 8.26 0.51 -16.48
C ASP A 146 7.80 -0.07 -17.82
N CYS A 147 6.48 -0.05 -18.07
CA CYS A 147 5.89 -0.57 -19.30
C CYS A 147 6.32 0.20 -20.57
N HIS A 148 6.92 1.39 -20.40
CA HIS A 148 7.46 2.20 -21.50
C HIS A 148 8.98 2.04 -21.65
N GLY A 149 9.60 1.13 -20.91
CA GLY A 149 11.03 0.87 -20.96
C GLY A 149 11.89 1.89 -20.22
N ARG A 150 11.27 2.80 -19.44
CA ARG A 150 12.01 3.79 -18.67
C ARG A 150 12.54 3.17 -17.38
N TRP A 151 13.80 3.47 -17.06
CA TRP A 151 14.36 3.11 -15.77
C TRP A 151 13.72 3.98 -14.68
N LEU A 152 13.22 3.33 -13.63
CA LEU A 152 12.70 4.02 -12.45
C LEU A 152 13.52 3.65 -11.23
N GLU A 153 13.79 4.65 -10.41
CA GLU A 153 14.45 4.46 -9.12
C GLU A 153 13.41 4.10 -8.07
N ILE A 154 13.81 3.27 -7.13
CA ILE A 154 12.95 2.85 -6.03
C ILE A 154 13.55 3.33 -4.73
N GLY A 155 12.78 4.14 -3.97
CA GLY A 155 13.07 4.45 -2.60
C GLY A 155 12.59 3.32 -1.69
N ARG A 156 13.40 2.97 -0.70
CA ARG A 156 12.98 2.05 0.36
C ARG A 156 12.92 2.78 1.68
N ALA A 157 11.84 2.51 2.41
CA ALA A 157 11.61 3.06 3.74
C ALA A 157 11.09 1.97 4.67
N HIS A 158 11.32 2.13 5.98
CA HIS A 158 10.76 1.22 6.96
C HIS A 158 10.40 1.93 8.27
N VAL A 159 9.57 1.30 9.05
CA VAL A 159 9.18 1.70 10.39
C VAL A 159 9.23 0.50 11.35
#